data_62080a2db6e41b65718f0fe91638a178
#
_entry.id   62080a2db6e41b65718f0fe91638a178
#
_cell.length_a   1.000
_cell.length_b   1.000
_cell.length_c   1.000
_cell.angle_alpha   90.00
_cell.angle_beta   90.00
_cell.angle_gamma   90.00
#
_symmetry.space_group_name_H-M   'P 1'
#
loop_
_entity.id
_entity.type
_entity.pdbx_description
1 polymer ?
#
loop_
_entity_poly.entity_id
_entity_poly.type
_entity_poly.pdbx_seq_one_letter_code
_entity_poly.pdbx_strand_id
1 'polypeptide(L)'
;MEIPNAAKDFTVAWMSEALAASGKLGTETVMTCQARDSDIPGQTAEIVLLDVSYKNPNSPLPQKMVAKVTSRNQVVLDQVIANYDQYRRETSFYREFPDIGIAVPNCLYEKHNPETQECVILMADLEPAESPSWAITTAQVSNALDQLPPFHSKWWNNPILQQKDWMVQSDNKLFYEAAFGAANAGAPVIDSLYENTATTIEIMNVMAGKIGAFSNYVSSQPRTFVHGDYHAKQMFFPTNAGGNFAVIDWQFPFVAQGAWDFARMIGMCMSTEDRRKNEAQLLSKYHAGLEAHGVNDYSMTQLENDYRVGLIVSQMIMVIAAADTDVHLLEKECEALGVDWRDVMYNRTQHALEEWNALEFAKSL
;
A
#
# COMPACT_ATOMS: atom_id res chain seq x y z
N MET A 1 23.02 -12.39 12.86
CA MET A 1 23.16 -10.91 12.72
C MET A 1 21.99 -10.28 13.46
N GLU A 2 22.26 -9.30 14.29
CA GLU A 2 21.22 -8.53 15.00
C GLU A 2 20.44 -7.65 14.03
N ILE A 3 19.17 -7.39 14.34
CA ILE A 3 18.32 -6.47 13.57
C ILE A 3 18.55 -5.06 14.13
N PRO A 4 18.93 -4.07 13.30
CA PRO A 4 19.15 -2.70 13.76
C PRO A 4 17.81 -2.03 14.10
N ASN A 5 17.83 -1.25 15.18
CA ASN A 5 16.65 -0.51 15.66
C ASN A 5 16.82 1.02 15.56
N ALA A 6 18.02 1.49 15.23
CA ALA A 6 18.34 2.92 15.11
C ALA A 6 19.52 3.15 14.16
N ALA A 7 19.68 4.39 13.71
CA ALA A 7 20.76 4.77 12.81
C ALA A 7 22.16 4.33 13.31
N LYS A 8 22.44 4.44 14.61
CA LYS A 8 23.72 4.05 15.23
C LYS A 8 24.10 2.57 15.07
N ASP A 9 23.12 1.70 14.80
CA ASP A 9 23.31 0.25 14.67
C ASP A 9 23.79 -0.14 13.26
N PHE A 10 23.67 0.76 12.28
CA PHE A 10 24.14 0.57 10.92
C PHE A 10 25.62 0.88 10.80
N THR A 11 26.48 -0.09 11.13
CA THR A 11 27.93 0.02 11.05
C THR A 11 28.47 -0.56 9.72
N VAL A 12 29.73 -0.28 9.40
CA VAL A 12 30.42 -0.93 8.26
C VAL A 12 30.38 -2.46 8.37
N ALA A 13 30.55 -2.99 9.59
CA ALA A 13 30.51 -4.42 9.84
C ALA A 13 29.10 -5.00 9.56
N TRP A 14 28.06 -4.36 10.11
CA TRP A 14 26.68 -4.78 9.87
C TRP A 14 26.32 -4.72 8.38
N MET A 15 26.65 -3.62 7.70
CA MET A 15 26.36 -3.44 6.27
C MET A 15 27.07 -4.50 5.42
N SER A 16 28.33 -4.80 5.71
CA SER A 16 29.09 -5.83 5.01
C SER A 16 28.47 -7.21 5.20
N GLU A 17 28.06 -7.54 6.44
CA GLU A 17 27.42 -8.82 6.77
C GLU A 17 26.05 -8.94 6.09
N ALA A 18 25.21 -7.89 6.11
CA ALA A 18 23.89 -7.88 5.48
C ALA A 18 23.97 -8.08 3.96
N LEU A 19 24.83 -7.32 3.28
CA LEU A 19 25.01 -7.44 1.84
C LEU A 19 25.66 -8.78 1.44
N ALA A 20 26.52 -9.35 2.29
CA ALA A 20 27.08 -10.69 2.05
C ALA A 20 26.01 -11.77 2.25
N ALA A 21 25.20 -11.69 3.31
CA ALA A 21 24.14 -12.64 3.61
C ALA A 21 23.07 -12.70 2.52
N SER A 22 22.76 -11.56 1.89
CA SER A 22 21.84 -11.48 0.74
C SER A 22 22.48 -11.84 -0.61
N GLY A 23 23.78 -12.16 -0.63
CA GLY A 23 24.53 -12.43 -1.86
C GLY A 23 24.77 -11.20 -2.74
N LYS A 24 24.44 -9.99 -2.28
CA LYS A 24 24.56 -8.74 -3.05
C LYS A 24 25.98 -8.17 -3.02
N LEU A 25 26.76 -8.42 -1.96
CA LEU A 25 28.09 -7.83 -1.78
C LEU A 25 29.08 -8.23 -2.90
N GLY A 26 29.02 -9.48 -3.37
CA GLY A 26 29.93 -9.99 -4.38
C GLY A 26 31.41 -9.86 -3.95
N THR A 27 32.22 -9.18 -4.78
CA THR A 27 33.66 -8.88 -4.51
C THR A 27 33.87 -7.50 -3.91
N GLU A 28 32.80 -6.74 -3.65
CA GLU A 28 32.88 -5.39 -3.13
C GLU A 28 33.27 -5.39 -1.64
N THR A 29 33.83 -4.26 -1.20
CA THR A 29 34.19 -4.03 0.21
C THR A 29 33.56 -2.72 0.66
N VAL A 30 32.74 -2.74 1.69
CA VAL A 30 32.20 -1.54 2.30
C VAL A 30 33.30 -0.80 3.05
N MET A 31 33.50 0.48 2.75
CA MET A 31 34.52 1.34 3.36
C MET A 31 33.93 2.26 4.43
N THR A 32 32.78 2.85 4.14
CA THR A 32 32.04 3.70 5.09
C THR A 32 30.57 3.38 5.07
N CYS A 33 29.91 3.58 6.21
CA CYS A 33 28.47 3.57 6.35
C CYS A 33 28.11 4.72 7.30
N GLN A 34 27.45 5.74 6.78
CA GLN A 34 26.95 6.87 7.55
C GLN A 34 25.44 6.77 7.56
N ALA A 35 24.86 6.66 8.73
CA ALA A 35 23.43 6.50 8.91
C ALA A 35 22.87 7.65 9.75
N ARG A 36 21.67 8.10 9.41
CA ARG A 36 20.91 9.10 10.16
C ARG A 36 19.42 8.75 10.15
N ASP A 37 18.74 9.05 11.23
CA ASP A 37 17.29 8.93 11.27
C ASP A 37 16.68 9.95 10.27
N SER A 38 15.58 9.59 9.62
CA SER A 38 14.85 10.48 8.73
C SER A 38 14.09 11.54 9.55
N ASP A 39 14.04 12.76 9.02
CA ASP A 39 13.19 13.82 9.58
C ASP A 39 11.69 13.58 9.32
N ILE A 40 11.37 12.68 8.39
CA ILE A 40 9.99 12.26 8.09
C ILE A 40 9.76 10.92 8.78
N PRO A 41 8.97 10.88 9.87
CA PRO A 41 8.67 9.65 10.56
C PRO A 41 7.79 8.74 9.69
N GLY A 42 8.07 7.44 9.71
CA GLY A 42 7.12 6.45 9.23
C GLY A 42 5.95 6.28 10.22
N GLN A 43 4.77 5.91 9.74
CA GLN A 43 3.62 5.67 10.62
C GLN A 43 3.79 4.37 11.44
N THR A 44 4.33 3.33 10.79
CA THR A 44 4.42 1.97 11.34
C THR A 44 5.85 1.47 11.47
N ALA A 45 6.85 2.27 11.11
CA ALA A 45 8.28 1.93 11.17
C ALA A 45 9.11 3.19 11.29
N GLU A 46 10.36 3.05 11.76
CA GLU A 46 11.35 4.12 11.65
C GLU A 46 12.06 4.04 10.29
N ILE A 47 12.42 5.20 9.76
CA ILE A 47 13.16 5.32 8.50
C ILE A 47 14.57 5.83 8.79
N VAL A 48 15.55 5.09 8.29
CA VAL A 48 16.98 5.45 8.39
C VAL A 48 17.54 5.66 7.00
N LEU A 49 18.20 6.79 6.79
CA LEU A 49 18.88 7.13 5.55
C LEU A 49 20.37 6.80 5.69
N LEU A 50 20.93 6.16 4.65
CA LEU A 50 22.30 5.67 4.69
C LEU A 50 23.09 6.13 3.46
N ASP A 51 24.29 6.64 3.72
CA ASP A 51 25.31 6.91 2.71
C ASP A 51 26.45 5.89 2.87
N VAL A 52 26.67 5.08 1.83
CA VAL A 52 27.61 3.96 1.85
C VAL A 52 28.65 4.16 0.76
N SER A 53 29.93 3.94 1.09
CA SER A 53 30.98 3.91 0.10
C SER A 53 31.66 2.56 0.03
N TYR A 54 32.16 2.24 -1.14
CA TYR A 54 32.84 0.98 -1.43
C TYR A 54 34.30 1.23 -1.83
N LYS A 55 35.16 0.21 -1.67
CA LYS A 55 36.55 0.26 -2.10
C LYS A 55 36.66 0.52 -3.61
N ASN A 56 35.77 -0.06 -4.39
CA ASN A 56 35.60 0.23 -5.80
C ASN A 56 34.70 1.48 -5.96
N PRO A 57 35.22 2.62 -6.45
CA PRO A 57 34.43 3.83 -6.62
C PRO A 57 33.32 3.68 -7.70
N ASN A 58 33.45 2.66 -8.57
CA ASN A 58 32.45 2.32 -9.60
C ASN A 58 31.66 1.07 -9.23
N SER A 59 31.44 0.82 -7.93
CA SER A 59 30.63 -0.29 -7.46
C SER A 59 29.22 -0.24 -8.09
N PRO A 60 28.66 -1.38 -8.53
CA PRO A 60 27.29 -1.45 -9.02
C PRO A 60 26.26 -1.35 -7.88
N LEU A 61 26.71 -1.41 -6.62
CA LEU A 61 25.82 -1.30 -5.46
C LEU A 61 25.45 0.17 -5.22
N PRO A 62 24.23 0.44 -4.78
CA PRO A 62 23.80 1.79 -4.47
C PRO A 62 24.63 2.39 -3.34
N GLN A 63 24.97 3.67 -3.47
CA GLN A 63 25.66 4.43 -2.42
C GLN A 63 24.68 5.08 -1.45
N LYS A 64 23.46 5.40 -1.91
CA LYS A 64 22.36 5.88 -1.08
C LYS A 64 21.36 4.76 -0.86
N MET A 65 20.97 4.56 0.38
CA MET A 65 20.05 3.52 0.78
C MET A 65 19.06 4.04 1.81
N VAL A 66 17.93 3.38 1.90
CA VAL A 66 16.91 3.60 2.92
C VAL A 66 16.71 2.29 3.66
N ALA A 67 16.71 2.35 4.98
CA ALA A 67 16.30 1.22 5.81
C ALA A 67 14.98 1.55 6.52
N LYS A 68 14.01 0.65 6.40
CA LYS A 68 12.80 0.61 7.20
C LYS A 68 13.08 -0.33 8.37
N VAL A 69 12.95 0.16 9.60
CA VAL A 69 13.22 -0.63 10.82
C VAL A 69 12.04 -0.57 11.78
N THR A 70 12.07 -1.41 12.80
CA THR A 70 11.04 -1.52 13.83
C THR A 70 10.64 -0.16 14.39
N SER A 71 9.34 0.09 14.54
CA SER A 71 8.82 1.29 15.21
C SER A 71 9.31 1.36 16.65
N ARG A 72 9.59 2.57 17.12
CA ARG A 72 9.89 2.84 18.54
C ARG A 72 8.63 3.08 19.37
N ASN A 73 7.48 3.12 18.73
CA ASN A 73 6.20 3.32 19.40
C ASN A 73 5.59 1.97 19.79
N GLN A 74 5.58 1.66 21.08
CA GLN A 74 5.05 0.39 21.60
C GLN A 74 3.56 0.22 21.30
N VAL A 75 2.78 1.30 21.27
CA VAL A 75 1.36 1.22 20.94
C VAL A 75 1.17 0.76 19.49
N VAL A 76 1.98 1.28 18.58
CA VAL A 76 1.96 0.85 17.16
C VAL A 76 2.34 -0.62 17.03
N LEU A 77 3.36 -1.08 17.77
CA LEU A 77 3.78 -2.48 17.74
C LEU A 77 2.67 -3.41 18.24
N ASP A 78 2.05 -3.09 19.36
CA ASP A 78 1.05 -3.94 20.01
C ASP A 78 -0.30 -3.93 19.28
N GLN A 79 -0.74 -2.75 18.80
CA GLN A 79 -2.08 -2.58 18.25
C GLN A 79 -2.14 -2.72 16.73
N VAL A 80 -1.09 -2.36 16.02
CA VAL A 80 -1.06 -2.34 14.56
C VAL A 80 -0.22 -3.49 14.01
N ILE A 81 1.05 -3.54 14.38
CA ILE A 81 1.98 -4.50 13.79
C ILE A 81 1.63 -5.94 14.15
N ALA A 82 1.39 -6.23 15.44
CA ALA A 82 1.06 -7.58 15.91
C ALA A 82 -0.29 -8.07 15.35
N ASN A 83 -1.29 -7.18 15.27
CA ASN A 83 -2.62 -7.57 14.80
C ASN A 83 -2.68 -7.82 13.29
N TYR A 84 -1.87 -7.12 12.50
CA TYR A 84 -1.91 -7.20 11.04
C TYR A 84 -0.70 -7.91 10.43
N ASP A 85 0.26 -8.38 11.23
CA ASP A 85 1.48 -9.10 10.79
C ASP A 85 2.29 -8.34 9.71
N GLN A 86 2.29 -7.01 9.78
CA GLN A 86 2.77 -6.13 8.72
C GLN A 86 4.25 -6.34 8.38
N TYR A 87 5.11 -6.50 9.39
CA TYR A 87 6.55 -6.69 9.17
C TYR A 87 6.86 -8.02 8.50
N ARG A 88 6.17 -9.10 8.89
CA ARG A 88 6.29 -10.39 8.21
C ARG A 88 5.82 -10.28 6.76
N ARG A 89 4.71 -9.60 6.51
CA ARG A 89 4.16 -9.45 5.16
C ARG A 89 5.13 -8.70 4.26
N GLU A 90 5.63 -7.55 4.69
CA GLU A 90 6.50 -6.73 3.86
C GLU A 90 7.87 -7.41 3.63
N THR A 91 8.49 -8.01 4.65
CA THR A 91 9.74 -8.76 4.49
C THR A 91 9.55 -10.00 3.60
N SER A 92 8.43 -10.74 3.76
CA SER A 92 8.11 -11.88 2.89
C SER A 92 7.88 -11.45 1.44
N PHE A 93 7.22 -10.32 1.22
CA PHE A 93 7.04 -9.74 -0.11
C PHE A 93 8.40 -9.55 -0.82
N TYR A 94 9.33 -8.81 -0.23
CA TYR A 94 10.63 -8.56 -0.85
C TYR A 94 11.46 -9.82 -1.06
N ARG A 95 11.35 -10.81 -0.18
CA ARG A 95 12.05 -12.10 -0.28
C ARG A 95 11.49 -12.98 -1.39
N GLU A 96 10.15 -13.06 -1.50
CA GLU A 96 9.49 -14.09 -2.31
C GLU A 96 9.06 -13.60 -3.69
N PHE A 97 8.95 -12.26 -3.88
CA PHE A 97 8.49 -11.64 -5.12
C PHE A 97 9.47 -10.60 -5.69
N PRO A 98 10.73 -11.00 -6.01
CA PRO A 98 11.75 -10.06 -6.53
C PRO A 98 11.36 -9.44 -7.88
N ASP A 99 10.46 -10.09 -8.64
CA ASP A 99 9.86 -9.60 -9.88
C ASP A 99 8.34 -9.69 -9.76
N ILE A 100 7.76 -8.72 -9.09
CA ILE A 100 6.31 -8.65 -8.86
C ILE A 100 5.53 -8.22 -10.11
N GLY A 101 6.13 -7.56 -11.08
CA GLY A 101 5.48 -7.07 -12.31
C GLY A 101 5.12 -5.58 -12.28
N ILE A 102 5.47 -4.89 -11.22
CA ILE A 102 5.44 -3.43 -11.08
C ILE A 102 6.77 -2.98 -10.47
N ALA A 103 7.18 -1.75 -10.74
CA ALA A 103 8.44 -1.24 -10.23
C ALA A 103 8.39 -1.05 -8.70
N VAL A 104 9.39 -1.58 -8.02
CA VAL A 104 9.59 -1.49 -6.56
C VAL A 104 11.03 -1.12 -6.25
N PRO A 105 11.35 -0.59 -5.07
CA PRO A 105 12.73 -0.37 -4.67
C PRO A 105 13.53 -1.67 -4.71
N ASN A 106 14.80 -1.58 -5.16
CA ASN A 106 15.70 -2.72 -5.10
C ASN A 106 15.99 -3.07 -3.64
N CYS A 107 15.40 -4.13 -3.13
CA CYS A 107 15.68 -4.64 -1.79
C CYS A 107 17.06 -5.32 -1.77
N LEU A 108 17.92 -4.85 -0.87
CA LEU A 108 19.28 -5.34 -0.71
C LEU A 108 19.42 -6.35 0.42
N TYR A 109 18.61 -6.21 1.44
CA TYR A 109 18.53 -7.13 2.57
C TYR A 109 17.20 -6.98 3.30
N GLU A 110 16.64 -8.05 3.78
CA GLU A 110 15.47 -8.05 4.65
C GLU A 110 15.60 -9.07 5.76
N LYS A 111 15.04 -8.78 6.90
CA LYS A 111 14.91 -9.71 8.03
C LYS A 111 13.76 -9.33 8.94
N HIS A 112 13.02 -10.33 9.39
CA HIS A 112 12.00 -10.21 10.43
C HIS A 112 12.22 -11.29 11.49
N ASN A 113 12.07 -10.93 12.76
CA ASN A 113 12.06 -11.85 13.88
C ASN A 113 10.63 -11.97 14.43
N PRO A 114 9.94 -13.10 14.23
CA PRO A 114 8.55 -13.27 14.67
C PRO A 114 8.39 -13.29 16.20
N GLU A 115 9.46 -13.58 16.97
CA GLU A 115 9.40 -13.64 18.42
C GLU A 115 9.49 -12.25 19.06
N THR A 116 10.35 -11.37 18.52
CA THR A 116 10.56 -10.01 19.02
C THR A 116 9.81 -8.96 18.22
N GLN A 117 9.22 -9.33 17.06
CA GLN A 117 8.63 -8.42 16.08
C GLN A 117 9.61 -7.38 15.51
N GLU A 118 10.91 -7.59 15.69
CA GLU A 118 11.92 -6.73 15.07
C GLU A 118 12.01 -6.98 13.57
N CYS A 119 12.18 -5.91 12.80
CA CYS A 119 12.36 -6.00 11.35
C CYS A 119 13.40 -5.00 10.82
N VAL A 120 13.97 -5.35 9.68
CA VAL A 120 14.75 -4.45 8.83
C VAL A 120 14.49 -4.78 7.37
N ILE A 121 14.29 -3.74 6.55
CA ILE A 121 14.26 -3.82 5.10
C ILE A 121 15.21 -2.76 4.58
N LEU A 122 16.31 -3.18 3.98
CA LEU A 122 17.33 -2.30 3.40
C LEU A 122 17.10 -2.21 1.89
N MET A 123 16.87 -1.01 1.38
CA MET A 123 16.52 -0.76 -0.01
C MET A 123 17.45 0.30 -0.62
N ALA A 124 17.63 0.26 -1.93
CA ALA A 124 18.20 1.40 -2.66
C ALA A 124 17.29 2.62 -2.51
N ASP A 125 17.91 3.80 -2.32
CA ASP A 125 17.18 5.06 -2.37
C ASP A 125 16.59 5.29 -3.77
N LEU A 126 15.42 5.88 -3.82
CA LEU A 126 14.70 6.17 -5.07
C LEU A 126 15.10 7.54 -5.66
N GLU A 127 15.92 8.35 -4.96
CA GLU A 127 16.38 9.62 -5.53
C GLU A 127 16.94 9.43 -6.95
N PRO A 128 16.65 10.34 -7.88
CA PRO A 128 15.94 11.62 -7.74
C PRO A 128 14.41 11.55 -7.99
N ALA A 129 13.78 10.37 -7.92
CA ALA A 129 12.32 10.29 -7.94
C ALA A 129 11.74 10.85 -6.64
N GLU A 130 10.54 11.43 -6.71
CA GLU A 130 9.88 12.06 -5.57
C GLU A 130 8.45 11.57 -5.40
N SER A 131 7.99 11.51 -4.15
CA SER A 131 6.58 11.25 -3.85
C SER A 131 5.78 12.56 -3.93
N PRO A 132 4.65 12.58 -4.68
CA PRO A 132 3.78 13.74 -4.74
C PRO A 132 2.99 13.93 -3.44
N SER A 133 3.04 12.96 -2.53
CA SER A 133 2.16 12.90 -1.37
C SER A 133 0.69 13.12 -1.80
N TRP A 134 -0.11 13.87 -1.05
CA TRP A 134 -1.51 14.14 -1.37
C TRP A 134 -1.74 15.16 -2.49
N ALA A 135 -0.68 15.81 -3.00
CA ALA A 135 -0.74 16.76 -4.12
C ALA A 135 -0.55 16.09 -5.50
N ILE A 136 -0.85 14.80 -5.61
CA ILE A 136 -0.74 14.05 -6.85
C ILE A 136 -1.64 14.65 -7.95
N THR A 137 -1.11 14.76 -9.16
CA THR A 137 -1.84 15.25 -10.33
C THR A 137 -2.65 14.15 -11.01
N THR A 138 -3.71 14.51 -11.74
CA THR A 138 -4.50 13.56 -12.55
C THR A 138 -3.63 12.78 -13.55
N ALA A 139 -2.58 13.40 -14.10
CA ALA A 139 -1.64 12.72 -15.01
C ALA A 139 -0.82 11.65 -14.27
N GLN A 140 -0.36 11.93 -13.05
CA GLN A 140 0.34 10.94 -12.21
C GLN A 140 -0.59 9.82 -11.78
N VAL A 141 -1.86 10.11 -11.42
CA VAL A 141 -2.86 9.06 -11.14
C VAL A 141 -3.04 8.17 -12.36
N SER A 142 -3.22 8.74 -13.56
CA SER A 142 -3.32 7.95 -14.80
C SER A 142 -2.08 7.08 -15.03
N ASN A 143 -0.88 7.63 -14.82
CA ASN A 143 0.37 6.88 -14.95
C ASN A 143 0.44 5.71 -13.95
N ALA A 144 0.07 5.94 -12.69
CA ALA A 144 0.04 4.88 -11.67
C ALA A 144 -0.97 3.77 -12.03
N LEU A 145 -2.16 4.15 -12.51
CA LEU A 145 -3.17 3.18 -12.95
C LEU A 145 -2.73 2.38 -14.19
N ASP A 146 -1.90 2.95 -15.06
CA ASP A 146 -1.33 2.25 -16.22
C ASP A 146 -0.33 1.15 -15.84
N GLN A 147 0.19 1.17 -14.62
CA GLN A 147 1.06 0.10 -14.11
C GLN A 147 0.28 -1.12 -13.61
N LEU A 148 -1.01 -0.97 -13.30
CA LEU A 148 -1.82 -2.05 -12.73
C LEU A 148 -2.11 -3.21 -13.69
N PRO A 149 -2.49 -3.00 -14.98
CA PRO A 149 -2.81 -4.10 -15.87
C PRO A 149 -1.68 -5.14 -16.03
N PRO A 150 -0.42 -4.78 -16.33
CA PRO A 150 0.66 -5.76 -16.43
C PRO A 150 0.96 -6.44 -15.08
N PHE A 151 0.88 -5.70 -13.96
CA PHE A 151 1.05 -6.24 -12.62
C PHE A 151 -0.05 -7.24 -12.28
N HIS A 152 -1.31 -6.87 -12.38
CA HIS A 152 -2.44 -7.73 -12.03
C HIS A 152 -2.57 -8.95 -12.95
N SER A 153 -2.35 -8.78 -14.26
CA SER A 153 -2.42 -9.88 -15.22
C SER A 153 -1.37 -10.97 -14.96
N LYS A 154 -0.16 -10.59 -14.52
CA LYS A 154 0.92 -11.53 -14.17
C LYS A 154 0.50 -12.53 -13.11
N TRP A 155 -0.33 -12.11 -12.18
CA TRP A 155 -0.77 -12.91 -11.02
C TRP A 155 -2.23 -13.35 -11.10
N TRP A 156 -2.89 -13.09 -12.24
CA TRP A 156 -4.31 -13.36 -12.41
C TRP A 156 -4.64 -14.84 -12.20
N ASN A 157 -5.49 -15.12 -11.22
CA ASN A 157 -5.86 -16.48 -10.81
C ASN A 157 -4.67 -17.43 -10.56
N ASN A 158 -3.51 -16.88 -10.22
CA ASN A 158 -2.30 -17.70 -10.01
C ASN A 158 -2.38 -18.47 -8.69
N PRO A 159 -2.38 -19.82 -8.73
CA PRO A 159 -2.57 -20.65 -7.54
C PRO A 159 -1.44 -20.54 -6.50
N ILE A 160 -0.28 -20.01 -6.87
CA ILE A 160 0.83 -19.81 -5.93
C ILE A 160 0.47 -18.81 -4.84
N LEU A 161 -0.41 -17.85 -5.13
CA LEU A 161 -0.84 -16.84 -4.16
C LEU A 161 -1.61 -17.46 -2.99
N GLN A 162 -2.36 -18.54 -3.24
CA GLN A 162 -3.10 -19.24 -2.21
C GLN A 162 -2.20 -20.02 -1.24
N GLN A 163 -0.93 -20.24 -1.63
CA GLN A 163 0.06 -20.95 -0.81
C GLN A 163 0.82 -20.00 0.12
N LYS A 164 0.57 -18.69 0.02
CA LYS A 164 1.25 -17.67 0.82
C LYS A 164 0.44 -17.39 2.09
N ASP A 165 0.82 -18.04 3.18
CA ASP A 165 0.13 -17.91 4.47
C ASP A 165 0.26 -16.54 5.14
N TRP A 166 1.20 -15.72 4.66
CA TRP A 166 1.39 -14.33 5.10
C TRP A 166 0.53 -13.32 4.32
N MET A 167 -0.09 -13.70 3.20
CA MET A 167 -1.04 -12.85 2.47
C MET A 167 -2.46 -13.03 3.01
N VAL A 168 -3.22 -11.95 3.07
CA VAL A 168 -4.65 -12.06 3.35
C VAL A 168 -5.35 -12.68 2.15
N GLN A 169 -5.97 -13.84 2.38
CA GLN A 169 -6.71 -14.54 1.35
C GLN A 169 -8.13 -14.01 1.20
N SER A 170 -8.68 -14.07 -0.01
CA SER A 170 -10.02 -13.58 -0.33
C SER A 170 -11.15 -14.30 0.43
N ASP A 171 -10.92 -15.48 0.96
CA ASP A 171 -11.89 -16.26 1.75
C ASP A 171 -11.68 -16.13 3.28
N ASN A 172 -10.79 -15.25 3.72
CA ASN A 172 -10.50 -15.05 5.14
C ASN A 172 -11.63 -14.27 5.84
N LYS A 173 -12.68 -15.00 6.23
CA LYS A 173 -13.87 -14.43 6.92
C LYS A 173 -13.51 -13.74 8.23
N LEU A 174 -12.56 -14.28 9.01
CA LEU A 174 -12.15 -13.70 10.29
C LEU A 174 -11.51 -12.33 10.10
N PHE A 175 -10.71 -12.16 9.03
CA PHE A 175 -10.15 -10.87 8.70
C PHE A 175 -11.24 -9.84 8.38
N TYR A 176 -12.20 -10.19 7.52
CA TYR A 176 -13.29 -9.27 7.15
C TYR A 176 -14.23 -8.98 8.32
N GLU A 177 -14.50 -9.97 9.17
CA GLU A 177 -15.29 -9.78 10.39
C GLU A 177 -14.61 -8.77 11.33
N ALA A 178 -13.31 -8.91 11.57
CA ALA A 178 -12.54 -7.99 12.38
C ALA A 178 -12.51 -6.58 11.75
N ALA A 179 -12.24 -6.47 10.42
CA ALA A 179 -12.13 -5.20 9.73
C ALA A 179 -13.46 -4.43 9.67
N PHE A 180 -14.56 -5.07 9.27
CA PHE A 180 -15.88 -4.41 9.26
C PHE A 180 -16.42 -4.16 10.68
N GLY A 181 -16.05 -5.02 11.65
CA GLY A 181 -16.32 -4.78 13.06
C GLY A 181 -15.63 -3.53 13.59
N ALA A 182 -14.34 -3.36 13.29
CA ALA A 182 -13.57 -2.17 13.64
C ALA A 182 -14.11 -0.91 12.94
N ALA A 183 -14.43 -0.99 11.64
CA ALA A 183 -15.04 0.11 10.91
C ALA A 183 -16.41 0.52 11.52
N ASN A 184 -17.22 -0.44 11.93
CA ASN A 184 -18.49 -0.17 12.59
C ASN A 184 -18.31 0.53 13.94
N ALA A 185 -17.31 0.11 14.71
CA ALA A 185 -16.93 0.76 15.97
C ALA A 185 -16.39 2.18 15.75
N GLY A 186 -15.79 2.46 14.59
CA GLY A 186 -15.29 3.78 14.18
C GLY A 186 -16.37 4.77 13.74
N ALA A 187 -17.63 4.34 13.54
CA ALA A 187 -18.72 5.19 13.06
C ALA A 187 -18.90 6.51 13.86
N PRO A 188 -18.87 6.53 15.21
CA PRO A 188 -18.99 7.78 15.96
C PRO A 188 -17.82 8.74 15.72
N VAL A 189 -16.62 8.23 15.43
CA VAL A 189 -15.43 9.03 15.15
C VAL A 189 -15.61 9.75 13.81
N ILE A 190 -15.96 9.04 12.74
CA ILE A 190 -16.17 9.66 11.43
C ILE A 190 -17.33 10.65 11.46
N ASP A 191 -18.39 10.39 12.21
CA ASP A 191 -19.53 11.31 12.36
C ASP A 191 -19.15 12.60 13.07
N SER A 192 -18.11 12.58 13.91
CA SER A 192 -17.57 13.76 14.56
C SER A 192 -16.58 14.54 13.69
N LEU A 193 -15.93 13.90 12.71
CA LEU A 193 -14.86 14.48 11.88
C LEU A 193 -15.34 15.00 10.52
N TYR A 194 -16.38 14.35 9.97
CA TYR A 194 -16.83 14.56 8.58
C TYR A 194 -18.32 14.86 8.52
N GLU A 195 -18.74 15.43 7.41
CA GLU A 195 -20.16 15.65 7.08
C GLU A 195 -20.69 14.49 6.18
N ASN A 196 -22.01 14.33 6.13
CA ASN A 196 -22.70 13.39 5.25
C ASN A 196 -22.26 11.90 5.41
N THR A 197 -22.03 11.48 6.63
CA THR A 197 -21.48 10.14 6.94
C THR A 197 -22.50 9.00 6.87
N ALA A 198 -23.78 9.29 6.76
CA ALA A 198 -24.87 8.31 6.87
C ALA A 198 -24.74 7.12 5.89
N THR A 199 -24.38 7.38 4.63
CA THR A 199 -24.22 6.34 3.62
C THR A 199 -23.05 5.40 3.97
N THR A 200 -21.89 5.94 4.36
CA THR A 200 -20.75 5.13 4.81
C THR A 200 -21.11 4.28 6.03
N ILE A 201 -21.73 4.89 7.05
CA ILE A 201 -22.14 4.18 8.27
C ILE A 201 -23.11 3.03 7.93
N GLU A 202 -24.10 3.28 7.07
CA GLU A 202 -25.04 2.25 6.66
C GLU A 202 -24.36 1.12 5.86
N ILE A 203 -23.41 1.44 4.97
CA ILE A 203 -22.61 0.44 4.25
C ILE A 203 -21.82 -0.42 5.25
N MET A 204 -21.12 0.17 6.22
CA MET A 204 -20.35 -0.59 7.21
C MET A 204 -21.25 -1.51 8.04
N ASN A 205 -22.45 -1.04 8.46
CA ASN A 205 -23.44 -1.84 9.16
C ASN A 205 -23.95 -3.03 8.32
N VAL A 206 -24.30 -2.77 7.05
CA VAL A 206 -24.75 -3.83 6.12
C VAL A 206 -23.66 -4.87 5.92
N MET A 207 -22.42 -4.43 5.69
CA MET A 207 -21.30 -5.32 5.47
C MET A 207 -20.96 -6.16 6.69
N ALA A 208 -20.94 -5.56 7.89
CA ALA A 208 -20.75 -6.29 9.15
C ALA A 208 -21.83 -7.39 9.36
N GLY A 209 -23.05 -7.17 8.89
CA GLY A 209 -24.13 -8.18 8.92
C GLY A 209 -24.05 -9.24 7.81
N LYS A 210 -23.21 -9.05 6.79
CA LYS A 210 -23.14 -9.89 5.58
C LYS A 210 -21.76 -10.46 5.28
N ILE A 211 -20.91 -10.66 6.27
CA ILE A 211 -19.52 -11.16 6.10
C ILE A 211 -19.47 -12.46 5.27
N GLY A 212 -20.39 -13.38 5.51
CA GLY A 212 -20.46 -14.63 4.74
C GLY A 212 -20.75 -14.41 3.26
N ALA A 213 -21.70 -13.54 2.93
CA ALA A 213 -22.03 -13.20 1.55
C ALA A 213 -20.89 -12.43 0.87
N PHE A 214 -20.29 -11.46 1.57
CA PHE A 214 -19.14 -10.71 1.09
C PHE A 214 -17.95 -11.62 0.78
N SER A 215 -17.55 -12.47 1.74
CA SER A 215 -16.45 -13.41 1.55
C SER A 215 -16.72 -14.39 0.39
N ASN A 216 -17.95 -14.86 0.25
CA ASN A 216 -18.33 -15.72 -0.87
C ASN A 216 -18.25 -14.96 -2.20
N TYR A 217 -18.70 -13.71 -2.27
CA TYR A 217 -18.58 -12.89 -3.46
C TYR A 217 -17.10 -12.72 -3.84
N VAL A 218 -16.27 -12.20 -2.94
CA VAL A 218 -14.86 -11.95 -3.20
C VAL A 218 -14.11 -13.23 -3.63
N SER A 219 -14.42 -14.38 -3.01
CA SER A 219 -13.79 -15.66 -3.33
C SER A 219 -14.25 -16.24 -4.67
N SER A 220 -15.45 -15.89 -5.14
CA SER A 220 -16.00 -16.39 -6.41
C SER A 220 -15.53 -15.61 -7.63
N GLN A 221 -14.99 -14.39 -7.43
CA GLN A 221 -14.46 -13.57 -8.52
C GLN A 221 -13.02 -13.94 -8.88
N PRO A 222 -12.58 -13.62 -10.11
CA PRO A 222 -11.16 -13.66 -10.45
C PRO A 222 -10.34 -12.80 -9.47
N ARG A 223 -9.16 -13.24 -9.13
CA ARG A 223 -8.30 -12.60 -8.13
C ARG A 223 -6.87 -12.54 -8.60
N THR A 224 -6.15 -11.60 -8.05
CA THR A 224 -4.75 -11.36 -8.33
C THR A 224 -4.00 -10.97 -7.08
N PHE A 225 -2.71 -10.71 -7.19
CA PHE A 225 -1.96 -9.99 -6.18
C PHE A 225 -2.38 -8.52 -6.21
N VAL A 226 -2.79 -7.96 -5.08
CA VAL A 226 -3.04 -6.52 -4.94
C VAL A 226 -2.15 -5.93 -3.85
N HIS A 227 -1.76 -4.67 -4.03
CA HIS A 227 -0.98 -3.92 -3.05
C HIS A 227 -1.78 -3.71 -1.74
N GLY A 228 -3.09 -3.47 -1.87
CA GLY A 228 -4.03 -3.29 -0.77
C GLY A 228 -4.07 -1.88 -0.19
N ASP A 229 -3.02 -1.08 -0.40
CA ASP A 229 -2.95 0.33 0.01
C ASP A 229 -2.37 1.22 -1.11
N TYR A 230 -2.87 1.06 -2.32
CA TYR A 230 -2.36 1.67 -3.54
C TYR A 230 -2.81 3.13 -3.67
N HIS A 231 -2.05 4.06 -3.08
CA HIS A 231 -2.34 5.50 -3.10
C HIS A 231 -1.07 6.35 -3.22
N ALA A 232 -1.22 7.64 -3.42
CA ALA A 232 -0.16 8.58 -3.80
C ALA A 232 1.06 8.59 -2.88
N LYS A 233 0.89 8.45 -1.56
CA LYS A 233 2.01 8.45 -0.60
C LYS A 233 2.91 7.21 -0.73
N GLN A 234 2.41 6.14 -1.34
CA GLN A 234 3.15 4.91 -1.58
C GLN A 234 3.89 4.92 -2.92
N MET A 235 3.95 6.05 -3.60
CA MET A 235 4.49 6.15 -4.94
C MET A 235 5.56 7.21 -5.07
N PHE A 236 6.54 6.89 -5.90
CA PHE A 236 7.57 7.81 -6.36
C PHE A 236 7.47 7.96 -7.87
N PHE A 237 7.64 9.17 -8.35
CA PHE A 237 7.60 9.50 -9.77
C PHE A 237 8.90 10.14 -10.21
N PRO A 238 9.32 9.95 -11.48
CA PRO A 238 10.50 10.62 -12.01
C PRO A 238 10.32 12.13 -11.97
N THR A 239 11.43 12.84 -11.71
CA THR A 239 11.53 14.30 -11.76
C THR A 239 12.29 14.75 -13.01
N ASN A 240 12.45 16.05 -13.20
CA ASN A 240 13.33 16.59 -14.24
C ASN A 240 14.80 16.18 -14.07
N ALA A 241 15.21 15.79 -12.86
CA ALA A 241 16.55 15.27 -12.58
C ALA A 241 16.69 13.77 -12.90
N GLY A 242 15.60 13.09 -13.28
CA GLY A 242 15.56 11.67 -13.58
C GLY A 242 14.74 10.87 -12.55
N GLY A 243 15.18 9.64 -12.30
CA GLY A 243 14.45 8.69 -11.44
C GLY A 243 13.48 7.82 -12.24
N ASN A 244 12.85 6.89 -11.55
CA ASN A 244 11.87 5.98 -12.11
C ASN A 244 10.62 5.94 -11.24
N PHE A 245 9.50 5.54 -11.83
CA PHE A 245 8.31 5.18 -11.05
C PHE A 245 8.63 4.00 -10.14
N ALA A 246 8.16 4.05 -8.90
CA ALA A 246 8.23 2.92 -7.97
C ALA A 246 7.08 2.97 -6.97
N VAL A 247 6.67 1.80 -6.48
CA VAL A 247 5.68 1.62 -5.42
C VAL A 247 6.36 1.03 -4.19
N ILE A 248 6.13 1.64 -3.04
CA ILE A 248 6.69 1.25 -1.73
C ILE A 248 5.60 0.76 -0.80
N ASP A 249 5.97 0.31 0.39
CA ASP A 249 5.08 0.01 1.51
C ASP A 249 4.15 -1.20 1.27
N TRP A 250 4.75 -2.35 1.01
CA TRP A 250 4.07 -3.63 0.72
C TRP A 250 3.67 -4.38 1.99
N GLN A 251 3.08 -3.69 2.95
CA GLN A 251 2.68 -4.27 4.23
C GLN A 251 1.22 -4.79 4.26
N PHE A 252 0.44 -4.49 3.22
CA PHE A 252 -0.96 -4.92 3.08
C PHE A 252 -1.24 -5.74 1.81
N PRO A 253 -0.42 -6.73 1.44
CA PRO A 253 -0.69 -7.52 0.25
C PRO A 253 -1.89 -8.45 0.48
N PHE A 254 -2.82 -8.41 -0.48
CA PHE A 254 -4.00 -9.27 -0.50
C PHE A 254 -4.02 -10.14 -1.75
N VAL A 255 -4.74 -11.25 -1.66
CA VAL A 255 -5.25 -12.00 -2.81
C VAL A 255 -6.69 -11.59 -3.03
N ALA A 256 -6.92 -10.62 -3.92
CA ALA A 256 -8.23 -10.01 -4.12
C ALA A 256 -8.44 -9.59 -5.59
N GLN A 257 -9.56 -8.92 -5.88
CA GLN A 257 -9.82 -8.34 -7.19
C GLN A 257 -8.87 -7.16 -7.45
N GLY A 258 -8.24 -7.08 -8.63
CA GLY A 258 -7.36 -5.98 -8.99
C GLY A 258 -8.03 -4.61 -8.94
N ALA A 259 -9.35 -4.57 -9.06
CA ALA A 259 -10.14 -3.37 -8.89
C ALA A 259 -10.01 -2.69 -7.52
N TRP A 260 -9.51 -3.39 -6.47
CA TRP A 260 -9.29 -2.78 -5.15
C TRP A 260 -8.20 -1.71 -5.18
N ASP A 261 -7.06 -2.01 -5.81
CA ASP A 261 -5.97 -1.03 -5.97
C ASP A 261 -6.41 0.14 -6.85
N PHE A 262 -7.15 -0.16 -7.92
CA PHE A 262 -7.73 0.86 -8.79
C PHE A 262 -8.67 1.79 -8.00
N ALA A 263 -9.59 1.23 -7.22
CA ALA A 263 -10.57 1.98 -6.42
C ALA A 263 -9.88 2.82 -5.32
N ARG A 264 -8.84 2.28 -4.69
CA ARG A 264 -8.06 2.99 -3.67
C ARG A 264 -7.39 4.22 -4.26
N MET A 265 -6.75 4.08 -5.43
CA MET A 265 -6.12 5.20 -6.13
C MET A 265 -7.15 6.26 -6.54
N ILE A 266 -8.22 5.87 -7.20
CA ILE A 266 -9.24 6.83 -7.69
C ILE A 266 -9.95 7.51 -6.51
N GLY A 267 -10.37 6.74 -5.51
CA GLY A 267 -11.15 7.23 -4.38
C GLY A 267 -10.40 8.23 -3.51
N MET A 268 -9.11 8.05 -3.33
CA MET A 268 -8.31 8.94 -2.47
C MET A 268 -7.57 10.04 -3.24
N CYS A 269 -7.07 9.73 -4.45
CA CYS A 269 -6.07 10.54 -5.11
C CYS A 269 -6.61 11.45 -6.21
N MET A 270 -7.88 11.31 -6.59
CA MET A 270 -8.51 12.22 -7.53
C MET A 270 -9.55 13.11 -6.84
N SER A 271 -9.55 14.41 -7.17
CA SER A 271 -10.67 15.26 -6.78
C SER A 271 -11.99 14.69 -7.32
N THR A 272 -13.09 14.92 -6.62
CA THR A 272 -14.42 14.45 -7.09
C THR A 272 -14.73 14.98 -8.50
N GLU A 273 -14.31 16.21 -8.82
CA GLU A 273 -14.50 16.79 -10.15
C GLU A 273 -13.69 16.05 -11.23
N ASP A 274 -12.39 15.81 -10.98
CA ASP A 274 -11.53 15.10 -11.93
C ASP A 274 -11.92 13.64 -12.06
N ARG A 275 -12.33 12.99 -10.97
CA ARG A 275 -12.87 11.64 -11.00
C ARG A 275 -14.07 11.54 -11.93
N ARG A 276 -15.08 12.38 -11.74
CA ARG A 276 -16.28 12.41 -12.62
C ARG A 276 -15.97 12.58 -14.09
N LYS A 277 -14.92 13.34 -14.41
CA LYS A 277 -14.49 13.56 -15.82
C LYS A 277 -13.76 12.37 -16.41
N ASN A 278 -13.01 11.62 -15.62
CA ASN A 278 -12.02 10.68 -16.14
C ASN A 278 -12.31 9.21 -15.79
N GLU A 279 -13.09 8.92 -14.75
CA GLU A 279 -13.26 7.58 -14.16
C GLU A 279 -13.71 6.52 -15.17
N ALA A 280 -14.73 6.82 -15.98
CA ALA A 280 -15.22 5.87 -16.98
C ALA A 280 -14.16 5.51 -18.04
N GLN A 281 -13.38 6.51 -18.47
CA GLN A 281 -12.28 6.28 -19.40
C GLN A 281 -11.15 5.48 -18.76
N LEU A 282 -10.79 5.78 -17.50
CA LEU A 282 -9.75 5.08 -16.77
C LEU A 282 -10.13 3.62 -16.47
N LEU A 283 -11.39 3.34 -16.11
CA LEU A 283 -11.92 1.97 -15.97
C LEU A 283 -11.85 1.20 -17.28
N SER A 284 -12.30 1.82 -18.38
CA SER A 284 -12.24 1.19 -19.70
C SER A 284 -10.79 0.90 -20.13
N LYS A 285 -9.86 1.82 -19.82
CA LYS A 285 -8.43 1.66 -20.12
C LYS A 285 -7.82 0.53 -19.29
N TYR A 286 -8.15 0.44 -18.01
CA TYR A 286 -7.70 -0.64 -17.14
C TYR A 286 -8.21 -2.00 -17.65
N HIS A 287 -9.48 -2.11 -18.00
CA HIS A 287 -10.07 -3.32 -18.58
C HIS A 287 -9.36 -3.74 -19.87
N ALA A 288 -9.24 -2.82 -20.83
CA ALA A 288 -8.54 -3.08 -22.09
C ALA A 288 -7.06 -3.45 -21.87
N GLY A 289 -6.43 -2.89 -20.84
CA GLY A 289 -5.08 -3.24 -20.43
C GLY A 289 -4.98 -4.68 -19.92
N LEU A 290 -5.94 -5.14 -19.12
CA LEU A 290 -6.02 -6.54 -18.68
C LEU A 290 -6.18 -7.49 -19.89
N GLU A 291 -7.08 -7.16 -20.81
CA GLU A 291 -7.28 -7.95 -22.04
C GLU A 291 -6.00 -8.02 -22.87
N ALA A 292 -5.29 -6.90 -23.06
CA ALA A 292 -4.02 -6.82 -23.79
C ALA A 292 -2.92 -7.69 -23.16
N HIS A 293 -3.02 -7.98 -21.85
CA HIS A 293 -2.11 -8.86 -21.13
C HIS A 293 -2.67 -10.28 -20.90
N GLY A 294 -3.72 -10.66 -21.64
CA GLY A 294 -4.21 -12.04 -21.72
C GLY A 294 -5.35 -12.40 -20.78
N VAL A 295 -5.94 -11.45 -20.05
CA VAL A 295 -7.14 -11.67 -19.25
C VAL A 295 -8.38 -11.47 -20.14
N ASN A 296 -9.00 -12.59 -20.62
CA ASN A 296 -10.06 -12.54 -21.63
C ASN A 296 -11.45 -12.94 -21.09
N ASP A 297 -11.53 -13.39 -19.85
CA ASP A 297 -12.74 -13.91 -19.21
C ASP A 297 -13.25 -13.00 -18.07
N TYR A 298 -12.93 -11.72 -18.15
CA TYR A 298 -13.32 -10.71 -17.17
C TYR A 298 -14.06 -9.57 -17.86
N SER A 299 -15.38 -9.52 -17.67
CA SER A 299 -16.23 -8.54 -18.34
C SER A 299 -16.19 -7.17 -17.67
N MET A 300 -16.54 -6.11 -18.42
CA MET A 300 -16.67 -4.76 -17.87
C MET A 300 -17.66 -4.69 -16.71
N THR A 301 -18.77 -5.45 -16.78
CA THR A 301 -19.76 -5.53 -15.69
C THR A 301 -19.17 -6.16 -14.41
N GLN A 302 -18.29 -7.16 -14.56
CA GLN A 302 -17.58 -7.73 -13.41
C GLN A 302 -16.62 -6.71 -12.81
N LEU A 303 -15.83 -6.01 -13.65
CA LEU A 303 -14.95 -4.94 -13.20
C LEU A 303 -15.72 -3.84 -12.44
N GLU A 304 -16.88 -3.41 -12.96
CA GLU A 304 -17.72 -2.40 -12.28
C GLU A 304 -18.22 -2.85 -10.92
N ASN A 305 -18.59 -4.13 -10.78
CA ASN A 305 -18.99 -4.69 -9.49
C ASN A 305 -17.82 -4.80 -8.52
N ASP A 306 -16.66 -5.28 -9.01
CA ASP A 306 -15.45 -5.38 -8.20
C ASP A 306 -14.90 -4.00 -7.81
N TYR A 307 -15.11 -2.99 -8.65
CA TYR A 307 -14.81 -1.60 -8.35
C TYR A 307 -15.68 -1.05 -7.20
N ARG A 308 -16.98 -1.35 -7.18
CA ARG A 308 -17.87 -1.03 -6.04
C ARG A 308 -17.37 -1.65 -4.74
N VAL A 309 -16.97 -2.92 -4.80
CA VAL A 309 -16.35 -3.61 -3.64
C VAL A 309 -15.05 -2.92 -3.23
N GLY A 310 -14.19 -2.57 -4.18
CA GLY A 310 -12.96 -1.85 -3.93
C GLY A 310 -13.18 -0.49 -3.25
N LEU A 311 -14.20 0.27 -3.67
CA LEU A 311 -14.59 1.53 -3.01
C LEU A 311 -15.06 1.29 -1.57
N ILE A 312 -15.88 0.24 -1.32
CA ILE A 312 -16.34 -0.12 0.02
C ILE A 312 -15.15 -0.48 0.92
N VAL A 313 -14.21 -1.29 0.43
CA VAL A 313 -13.00 -1.69 1.17
C VAL A 313 -12.10 -0.48 1.41
N SER A 314 -11.92 0.38 0.41
CA SER A 314 -11.15 1.62 0.56
C SER A 314 -11.71 2.52 1.66
N GLN A 315 -13.03 2.72 1.68
CA GLN A 315 -13.69 3.51 2.71
C GLN A 315 -13.62 2.85 4.09
N MET A 316 -13.77 1.52 4.16
CA MET A 316 -13.62 0.75 5.40
C MET A 316 -12.24 1.02 6.04
N ILE A 317 -11.16 0.98 5.24
CA ILE A 317 -9.81 1.27 5.71
C ILE A 317 -9.72 2.69 6.27
N MET A 318 -10.34 3.68 5.60
CA MET A 318 -10.34 5.06 6.07
C MET A 318 -11.12 5.26 7.36
N VAL A 319 -12.23 4.57 7.53
CA VAL A 319 -13.01 4.60 8.78
C VAL A 319 -12.19 4.01 9.94
N ILE A 320 -11.50 2.91 9.72
CA ILE A 320 -10.60 2.30 10.73
C ILE A 320 -9.46 3.27 11.06
N ALA A 321 -8.80 3.81 10.05
CA ALA A 321 -7.66 4.71 10.22
C ALA A 321 -8.03 6.02 10.93
N ALA A 322 -9.27 6.50 10.78
CA ALA A 322 -9.72 7.75 11.40
C ALA A 322 -9.65 7.71 12.93
N ALA A 323 -9.79 6.53 13.55
CA ALA A 323 -9.72 6.37 15.00
C ALA A 323 -8.31 6.63 15.58
N ASP A 324 -7.28 6.36 14.78
CA ASP A 324 -5.86 6.45 15.20
C ASP A 324 -5.09 7.59 14.51
N THR A 325 -5.77 8.37 13.65
CA THR A 325 -5.12 9.44 12.91
C THR A 325 -4.90 10.69 13.79
N ASP A 326 -3.66 11.18 13.84
CA ASP A 326 -3.38 12.53 14.34
C ASP A 326 -3.87 13.57 13.33
N VAL A 327 -5.11 14.05 13.57
CA VAL A 327 -5.79 15.00 12.70
C VAL A 327 -4.99 16.30 12.55
N HIS A 328 -4.32 16.78 13.59
CA HIS A 328 -3.56 18.03 13.53
C HIS A 328 -2.32 17.90 12.64
N LEU A 329 -1.64 16.76 12.73
CA LEU A 329 -0.48 16.48 11.88
C LEU A 329 -0.90 16.37 10.42
N LEU A 330 -1.97 15.63 10.15
CA LEU A 330 -2.54 15.46 8.82
C LEU A 330 -3.03 16.77 8.22
N GLU A 331 -3.75 17.59 9.00
CA GLU A 331 -4.22 18.91 8.59
C GLU A 331 -3.05 19.80 8.17
N LYS A 332 -2.01 19.87 9.00
CA LYS A 332 -0.80 20.65 8.69
C LYS A 332 -0.09 20.16 7.42
N GLU A 333 0.01 18.84 7.22
CA GLU A 333 0.59 18.25 6.02
C GLU A 333 -0.22 18.66 4.77
N CYS A 334 -1.53 18.49 4.82
CA CYS A 334 -2.43 18.80 3.71
C CYS A 334 -2.49 20.30 3.39
N GLU A 335 -2.53 21.16 4.41
CA GLU A 335 -2.46 22.61 4.24
C GLU A 335 -1.18 23.05 3.51
N ALA A 336 -0.04 22.49 3.88
CA ALA A 336 1.24 22.77 3.21
C ALA A 336 1.24 22.37 1.72
N LEU A 337 0.40 21.40 1.34
CA LEU A 337 0.21 20.94 -0.03
C LEU A 337 -0.95 21.63 -0.76
N GLY A 338 -1.71 22.48 -0.09
CA GLY A 338 -2.88 23.15 -0.65
C GLY A 338 -4.07 22.22 -0.91
N VAL A 339 -4.21 21.13 -0.15
CA VAL A 339 -5.31 20.16 -0.25
C VAL A 339 -6.11 20.12 1.06
N ASP A 340 -7.40 19.84 0.94
CA ASP A 340 -8.24 19.60 2.12
C ASP A 340 -8.07 18.16 2.60
N TRP A 341 -7.64 17.95 3.84
CA TRP A 341 -7.45 16.63 4.41
C TRP A 341 -8.74 15.82 4.51
N ARG A 342 -9.89 16.48 4.76
CA ARG A 342 -11.20 15.83 4.82
C ARG A 342 -11.60 15.28 3.45
N ASP A 343 -11.29 16.07 2.42
CA ASP A 343 -11.54 15.67 1.04
C ASP A 343 -10.73 14.41 0.69
N VAL A 344 -9.43 14.41 0.95
CA VAL A 344 -8.53 13.30 0.67
C VAL A 344 -8.89 12.05 1.46
N MET A 345 -9.10 12.18 2.76
CA MET A 345 -9.27 11.03 3.65
C MET A 345 -10.68 10.45 3.64
N TYR A 346 -11.67 11.19 3.19
CA TYR A 346 -13.05 10.72 3.32
C TYR A 346 -13.96 11.10 2.16
N ASN A 347 -14.10 12.40 1.86
CA ASN A 347 -15.18 12.89 1.00
C ASN A 347 -15.10 12.37 -0.42
N ARG A 348 -13.90 12.25 -1.00
CA ARG A 348 -13.71 11.75 -2.37
C ARG A 348 -14.25 10.33 -2.53
N THR A 349 -13.89 9.43 -1.61
CA THR A 349 -14.38 8.04 -1.64
C THR A 349 -15.87 7.96 -1.31
N GLN A 350 -16.34 8.79 -0.36
CA GLN A 350 -17.77 8.88 -0.02
C GLN A 350 -18.62 9.25 -1.23
N HIS A 351 -18.24 10.30 -1.98
CA HIS A 351 -18.95 10.68 -3.21
C HIS A 351 -18.92 9.57 -4.26
N ALA A 352 -17.80 8.84 -4.38
CA ALA A 352 -17.73 7.70 -5.29
C ALA A 352 -18.69 6.57 -4.88
N LEU A 353 -18.78 6.25 -3.59
CA LEU A 353 -19.72 5.24 -3.06
C LEU A 353 -21.17 5.59 -3.40
N GLU A 354 -21.56 6.85 -3.24
CA GLU A 354 -22.92 7.32 -3.55
C GLU A 354 -23.22 7.24 -5.05
N GLU A 355 -22.34 7.76 -5.89
CA GLU A 355 -22.51 7.80 -7.35
C GLU A 355 -22.49 6.41 -7.99
N TRP A 356 -21.77 5.46 -7.40
CA TRP A 356 -21.76 4.06 -7.84
C TRP A 356 -22.85 3.20 -7.20
N ASN A 357 -23.77 3.78 -6.41
CA ASN A 357 -24.83 3.06 -5.71
C ASN A 357 -24.30 1.88 -4.88
N ALA A 358 -23.15 2.08 -4.20
CA ALA A 358 -22.44 1.03 -3.47
C ALA A 358 -23.26 0.47 -2.30
N LEU A 359 -24.17 1.28 -1.70
CA LEU A 359 -25.06 0.84 -0.64
C LEU A 359 -26.07 -0.21 -1.15
N GLU A 360 -26.70 0.06 -2.29
CA GLU A 360 -27.66 -0.89 -2.86
C GLU A 360 -26.96 -2.18 -3.34
N PHE A 361 -25.74 -2.04 -3.87
CA PHE A 361 -24.90 -3.20 -4.18
C PHE A 361 -24.59 -4.02 -2.92
N ALA A 362 -24.16 -3.40 -1.82
CA ALA A 362 -23.90 -4.07 -0.54
C ALA A 362 -25.14 -4.77 0.01
N LYS A 363 -26.32 -4.15 -0.13
CA LYS A 363 -27.61 -4.78 0.25
C LYS A 363 -27.96 -5.99 -0.62
N SER A 364 -27.51 -6.02 -1.86
CA SER A 364 -27.78 -7.12 -2.81
C SER A 364 -26.88 -8.35 -2.62
N LEU A 365 -25.71 -8.19 -1.98
CA LEU A 365 -24.85 -9.32 -1.58
C LEU A 365 -25.56 -10.19 -0.54
#